data_ce35925dcf728cacbf2b7c88bbb9a6fb
#
_entry.id   ce35925dcf728cacbf2b7c88bbb9a6fb
#
_cell.length_a   1.000
_cell.length_b   1.000
_cell.length_c   1.000
_cell.angle_alpha   90.00
_cell.angle_beta   90.00
_cell.angle_gamma   90.00
#
_symmetry.space_group_name_H-M   'P 1'
#
loop_
_entity.id
_entity.type
_entity.pdbx_description
1 polymer ?
#
loop_
_entity_poly.entity_id
_entity_poly.type
_entity_poly.pdbx_seq_one_letter_code
_entity_poly.pdbx_strand_id
1 'polypeptide(L)'
;RRQRQMCIRDRYKTVVFILLTTIVTFTSGILLERTEDNLDKSLKADGLAREDKKALKEKAKTYKKRVVVLALLLVFGVLAVVKYHNFAIENVNGIIKAFGGNGRISTFTLLLPLGISFYSFQSISYVIDVYRGKVKACNNIFKYALFVSYFPQITQGPIGRYDRLAPQFLAEHKYDLAVIQHGLQRMAWGLFKKFIIADRAGVVSDLVFNNPGQYHGIYVIIGVLAYCAQLYGDFAGGIDTVSYTHLRAHETDS
;
A
#
# COMPACT_ATOMS: atom_id res chain seq x y z
N ARG A 1 18.03 -28.16 4.15
CA ARG A 1 18.65 -27.13 5.03
C ARG A 1 19.00 -25.85 4.27
N ARG A 2 19.62 -25.90 3.06
CA ARG A 2 19.94 -24.69 2.25
C ARG A 2 18.71 -23.84 1.87
N GLN A 3 17.58 -24.45 1.48
CA GLN A 3 16.33 -23.73 1.18
C GLN A 3 15.76 -22.99 2.40
N ARG A 4 15.79 -23.59 3.61
CA ARG A 4 15.36 -22.89 4.83
C ARG A 4 16.25 -21.69 5.17
N GLN A 5 17.55 -21.80 4.99
CA GLN A 5 18.47 -20.68 5.23
C GLN A 5 18.28 -19.55 4.19
N MET A 6 18.00 -19.86 2.93
CA MET A 6 17.63 -18.86 1.92
C MET A 6 16.33 -18.14 2.31
N CYS A 7 15.27 -18.86 2.68
CA CYS A 7 14.02 -18.24 3.13
C CYS A 7 14.17 -17.33 4.34
N ILE A 8 15.03 -17.66 5.30
CA ILE A 8 15.27 -16.83 6.49
C ILE A 8 16.08 -15.59 6.12
N ARG A 9 17.12 -15.73 5.32
CA ARG A 9 17.98 -14.62 4.87
C ARG A 9 17.23 -13.61 4.00
N ASP A 10 16.24 -14.05 3.24
CA ASP A 10 15.41 -13.16 2.41
C ASP A 10 14.34 -12.41 3.22
N ARG A 11 13.91 -12.96 4.37
CA ARG A 11 12.98 -12.26 5.29
C ARG A 11 13.58 -10.98 5.88
N TYR A 12 14.87 -10.92 6.16
CA TYR A 12 15.50 -9.70 6.68
C TYR A 12 15.41 -8.54 5.66
N LYS A 13 15.57 -8.82 4.38
CA LYS A 13 15.44 -7.81 3.32
C LYS A 13 14.04 -7.21 3.28
N THR A 14 13.01 -8.03 3.44
CA THR A 14 11.61 -7.57 3.50
C THR A 14 11.38 -6.62 4.66
N VAL A 15 11.91 -6.94 5.85
CA VAL A 15 11.78 -6.10 7.05
C VAL A 15 12.46 -4.74 6.85
N VAL A 16 13.62 -4.70 6.19
CA VAL A 16 14.34 -3.45 5.91
C VAL A 16 13.49 -2.50 5.06
N PHE A 17 12.80 -3.00 4.04
CA PHE A 17 11.95 -2.17 3.20
C PHE A 17 10.74 -1.59 3.95
N ILE A 18 10.09 -2.38 4.80
CA ILE A 18 8.99 -1.91 5.66
C ILE A 18 9.50 -0.84 6.64
N LEU A 19 10.65 -1.08 7.29
CA LEU A 19 11.24 -0.12 8.22
C LEU A 19 11.61 1.19 7.51
N LEU A 20 12.24 1.12 6.35
CA LEU A 20 12.62 2.29 5.56
C LEU A 20 11.37 3.12 5.18
N THR A 21 10.34 2.45 4.64
CA THR A 21 9.09 3.12 4.28
C THR A 21 8.43 3.76 5.51
N THR A 22 8.39 3.04 6.63
CA THR A 22 7.85 3.52 7.91
C THR A 22 8.58 4.77 8.40
N ILE A 23 9.92 4.75 8.41
CA ILE A 23 10.74 5.88 8.87
C ILE A 23 10.55 7.09 7.96
N VAL A 24 10.63 6.91 6.64
CA VAL A 24 10.47 8.01 5.67
C VAL A 24 9.11 8.67 5.79
N THR A 25 8.04 7.90 5.84
CA THR A 25 6.67 8.44 5.88
C THR A 25 6.30 9.00 7.27
N PHE A 26 6.78 8.38 8.35
CA PHE A 26 6.65 8.90 9.70
C PHE A 26 7.33 10.27 9.86
N THR A 27 8.60 10.37 9.48
CA THR A 27 9.36 11.63 9.56
C THR A 27 8.73 12.71 8.69
N SER A 28 8.26 12.35 7.49
CA SER A 28 7.53 13.28 6.62
C SER A 28 6.25 13.80 7.27
N GLY A 29 5.48 12.93 7.93
CA GLY A 29 4.28 13.33 8.66
C GLY A 29 4.58 14.34 9.77
N ILE A 30 5.60 14.08 10.61
CA ILE A 30 6.02 14.99 11.68
C ILE A 30 6.52 16.34 11.11
N LEU A 31 7.29 16.32 10.02
CA LEU A 31 7.77 17.57 9.41
C LEU A 31 6.60 18.42 8.88
N LEU A 32 5.59 17.78 8.30
CA LEU A 32 4.40 18.48 7.82
C LEU A 32 3.62 19.13 8.97
N GLU A 33 3.37 18.40 10.07
CA GLU A 33 2.66 18.92 11.23
C GLU A 33 3.44 20.04 11.91
N ARG A 34 4.74 19.88 12.16
CA ARG A 34 5.59 20.94 12.73
C ARG A 34 5.58 22.20 11.89
N THR A 35 5.54 22.06 10.55
CA THR A 35 5.46 23.22 9.65
C THR A 35 4.13 23.94 9.80
N GLU A 36 3.03 23.21 9.97
CA GLU A 36 1.70 23.78 10.23
C GLU A 36 1.67 24.50 11.58
N ASP A 37 2.11 23.84 12.65
CA ASP A 37 2.15 24.41 13.99
C ASP A 37 3.01 25.67 14.07
N ASN A 38 4.17 25.69 13.39
CA ASN A 38 5.04 26.86 13.32
C ASN A 38 4.39 27.99 12.53
N LEU A 39 3.69 27.67 11.44
CA LEU A 39 2.93 28.65 10.67
C LEU A 39 1.82 29.27 11.52
N ASP A 40 1.04 28.47 12.24
CA ASP A 40 -0.04 28.92 13.09
C ASP A 40 0.47 29.82 14.25
N LYS A 41 1.58 29.43 14.88
CA LYS A 41 2.24 30.25 15.90
C LYS A 41 2.71 31.60 15.33
N SER A 42 3.34 31.58 14.15
CA SER A 42 3.81 32.82 13.50
C SER A 42 2.65 33.71 13.05
N LEU A 43 1.52 33.15 12.65
CA LEU A 43 0.34 33.92 12.24
C LEU A 43 -0.43 34.55 13.43
N LYS A 44 -0.32 33.93 14.62
CA LYS A 44 -0.92 34.44 15.89
C LYS A 44 -0.06 35.51 16.55
N ALA A 45 1.20 35.65 16.16
CA ALA A 45 2.05 36.73 16.66
C ALA A 45 1.48 38.09 16.21
N ASP A 46 1.18 38.95 17.19
CA ASP A 46 0.66 40.31 16.93
C ASP A 46 1.70 41.17 16.22
N GLY A 47 1.26 41.91 15.19
CA GLY A 47 2.07 42.94 14.52
C GLY A 47 2.54 42.60 13.10
N LEU A 48 2.24 41.43 12.54
CA LEU A 48 2.61 41.10 11.16
C LEU A 48 1.68 41.75 10.12
N ALA A 49 2.29 42.43 9.15
CA ALA A 49 1.58 43.01 8.01
C ALA A 49 0.88 41.90 7.18
N ARG A 50 -0.19 42.24 6.48
CA ARG A 50 -0.98 41.31 5.68
C ARG A 50 -0.16 40.62 4.58
N GLU A 51 0.83 41.34 4.03
CA GLU A 51 1.74 40.81 3.01
C GLU A 51 2.71 39.80 3.57
N ASP A 52 3.26 40.03 4.76
CA ASP A 52 4.15 39.08 5.45
C ASP A 52 3.45 37.79 5.80
N LYS A 53 2.18 37.87 6.24
CA LYS A 53 1.35 36.67 6.51
C LYS A 53 1.14 35.85 5.22
N LYS A 54 0.95 36.51 4.08
CA LYS A 54 0.81 35.84 2.79
C LYS A 54 2.11 35.19 2.36
N ALA A 55 3.23 35.87 2.49
CA ALA A 55 4.56 35.35 2.16
C ALA A 55 4.93 34.12 3.02
N LEU A 56 4.61 34.15 4.33
CA LEU A 56 4.82 33.01 5.24
C LEU A 56 3.98 31.79 4.84
N LYS A 57 2.72 31.97 4.49
CA LYS A 57 1.84 30.90 4.00
C LYS A 57 2.37 30.26 2.72
N GLU A 58 2.85 31.06 1.77
CA GLU A 58 3.42 30.58 0.52
C GLU A 58 4.71 29.78 0.74
N LYS A 59 5.60 30.27 1.62
CA LYS A 59 6.83 29.56 2.00
C LYS A 59 6.51 28.22 2.67
N ALA A 60 5.59 28.19 3.63
CA ALA A 60 5.17 26.97 4.30
C ALA A 60 4.53 25.98 3.32
N LYS A 61 3.67 26.44 2.40
CA LYS A 61 3.06 25.63 1.35
C LYS A 61 4.11 25.00 0.44
N THR A 62 5.09 25.79 0.01
CA THR A 62 6.18 25.32 -0.86
C THR A 62 7.03 24.27 -0.15
N TYR A 63 7.37 24.51 1.13
CA TYR A 63 8.11 23.54 1.94
C TYR A 63 7.33 22.25 2.12
N LYS A 64 6.05 22.31 2.52
CA LYS A 64 5.18 21.13 2.67
C LYS A 64 5.09 20.34 1.36
N LYS A 65 4.95 21.02 0.21
CA LYS A 65 4.94 20.36 -1.10
C LYS A 65 6.27 19.63 -1.38
N ARG A 66 7.41 20.24 -1.06
CA ARG A 66 8.73 19.60 -1.23
C ARG A 66 8.87 18.33 -0.38
N VAL A 67 8.42 18.37 0.88
CA VAL A 67 8.44 17.21 1.78
C VAL A 67 7.61 16.08 1.21
N VAL A 68 6.39 16.35 0.72
CA VAL A 68 5.53 15.33 0.09
C VAL A 68 6.16 14.74 -1.17
N VAL A 69 6.69 15.60 -2.06
CA VAL A 69 7.34 15.13 -3.29
C VAL A 69 8.55 14.26 -2.97
N LEU A 70 9.35 14.65 -1.99
CA LEU A 70 10.51 13.86 -1.58
C LEU A 70 10.13 12.52 -0.98
N ALA A 71 9.08 12.48 -0.15
CA ALA A 71 8.54 11.22 0.38
C ALA A 71 8.02 10.30 -0.74
N LEU A 72 7.30 10.86 -1.72
CA LEU A 72 6.83 10.13 -2.90
C LEU A 72 8.00 9.56 -3.70
N LEU A 73 9.01 10.37 -4.00
CA LEU A 73 10.18 9.93 -4.76
C LEU A 73 10.95 8.84 -4.04
N LEU A 74 11.14 8.94 -2.73
CA LEU A 74 11.83 7.91 -1.95
C LEU A 74 11.04 6.60 -1.91
N VAL A 75 9.76 6.65 -1.56
CA VAL A 75 8.95 5.43 -1.42
C VAL A 75 8.70 4.76 -2.78
N PHE A 76 8.28 5.51 -3.79
CA PHE A 76 8.05 4.95 -5.12
C PHE A 76 9.35 4.67 -5.87
N GLY A 77 10.43 5.41 -5.61
CA GLY A 77 11.76 5.12 -6.14
C GLY A 77 12.26 3.76 -5.68
N VAL A 78 12.15 3.46 -4.39
CA VAL A 78 12.48 2.13 -3.84
C VAL A 78 11.59 1.06 -4.46
N LEU A 79 10.28 1.29 -4.53
CA LEU A 79 9.34 0.37 -5.16
C LEU A 79 9.70 0.11 -6.64
N ALA A 80 10.01 1.16 -7.39
CA ALA A 80 10.39 1.06 -8.80
C ALA A 80 11.69 0.26 -8.99
N VAL A 81 12.72 0.53 -8.17
CA VAL A 81 13.97 -0.22 -8.21
C VAL A 81 13.71 -1.69 -7.89
N VAL A 82 12.99 -2.00 -6.82
CA VAL A 82 12.75 -3.40 -6.42
C VAL A 82 11.92 -4.16 -7.46
N LYS A 83 10.94 -3.51 -8.08
CA LYS A 83 10.01 -4.16 -9.01
C LYS A 83 10.51 -4.21 -10.45
N TYR A 84 11.20 -3.17 -10.90
CA TYR A 84 11.49 -2.98 -12.33
C TYR A 84 12.98 -3.01 -12.70
N HIS A 85 13.90 -3.32 -11.74
CA HIS A 85 15.33 -3.34 -12.02
C HIS A 85 15.71 -4.30 -13.16
N ASN A 86 15.14 -5.51 -13.21
CA ASN A 86 15.43 -6.46 -14.29
C ASN A 86 14.93 -5.96 -15.64
N PHE A 87 13.72 -5.38 -15.68
CA PHE A 87 13.20 -4.76 -16.90
C PHE A 87 14.11 -3.63 -17.39
N ALA A 88 14.61 -2.79 -16.49
CA ALA A 88 15.55 -1.73 -16.83
C ALA A 88 16.88 -2.30 -17.37
N ILE A 89 17.43 -3.33 -16.72
CA ILE A 89 18.68 -4.00 -17.15
C ILE A 89 18.50 -4.65 -18.53
N GLU A 90 17.39 -5.33 -18.77
CA GLU A 90 17.11 -5.97 -20.06
C GLU A 90 17.00 -4.94 -21.19
N ASN A 91 16.34 -3.80 -20.96
CA ASN A 91 16.27 -2.72 -21.93
C ASN A 91 17.64 -2.11 -22.21
N VAL A 92 18.43 -1.85 -21.16
CA VAL A 92 19.82 -1.34 -21.32
C VAL A 92 20.68 -2.33 -22.11
N ASN A 93 20.60 -3.63 -21.81
CA ASN A 93 21.29 -4.67 -22.57
C ASN A 93 20.83 -4.71 -24.03
N GLY A 94 19.54 -4.51 -24.29
CA GLY A 94 18.99 -4.39 -25.66
C GLY A 94 19.57 -3.20 -26.41
N ILE A 95 19.70 -2.05 -25.77
CA ILE A 95 20.30 -0.84 -26.35
C ILE A 95 21.80 -1.07 -26.63
N ILE A 96 22.56 -1.61 -25.67
CA ILE A 96 23.98 -1.92 -25.85
C ILE A 96 24.18 -2.82 -27.07
N LYS A 97 23.36 -3.86 -27.22
CA LYS A 97 23.39 -4.76 -28.33
C LYS A 97 23.05 -4.07 -29.67
N ALA A 98 22.07 -3.17 -29.69
CA ALA A 98 21.68 -2.42 -30.89
C ALA A 98 22.78 -1.46 -31.35
N PHE A 99 23.61 -0.94 -30.46
CA PHE A 99 24.78 -0.12 -30.77
C PHE A 99 26.07 -0.92 -31.01
N GLY A 100 25.98 -2.27 -31.18
CA GLY A 100 27.14 -3.13 -31.50
C GLY A 100 28.04 -3.43 -30.28
N GLY A 101 27.61 -3.10 -29.07
CA GLY A 101 28.36 -3.42 -27.85
C GLY A 101 28.19 -4.89 -27.42
N ASN A 102 29.27 -5.54 -26.98
CA ASN A 102 29.25 -6.92 -26.44
C ASN A 102 29.09 -6.99 -24.91
N GLY A 103 28.93 -5.85 -24.26
CA GLY A 103 28.71 -5.77 -22.80
C GLY A 103 27.34 -6.29 -22.44
N ARG A 104 27.26 -7.17 -21.42
CA ARG A 104 25.98 -7.63 -20.84
C ARG A 104 25.99 -7.42 -19.34
N ILE A 105 25.03 -6.63 -18.84
CA ILE A 105 24.79 -6.47 -17.42
C ILE A 105 24.00 -7.69 -16.95
N SER A 106 24.52 -8.39 -15.91
CA SER A 106 23.83 -9.55 -15.36
C SER A 106 22.57 -9.12 -14.61
N THR A 107 21.46 -9.79 -14.89
CA THR A 107 20.23 -9.66 -14.11
C THR A 107 20.41 -10.37 -12.76
N PHE A 108 19.87 -9.81 -11.69
CA PHE A 108 19.87 -10.43 -10.38
C PHE A 108 18.45 -10.49 -9.82
N THR A 109 18.14 -11.54 -9.09
CA THR A 109 16.82 -11.72 -8.50
C THR A 109 16.77 -11.00 -7.16
N LEU A 110 16.11 -9.83 -7.12
CA LEU A 110 15.63 -9.24 -5.87
C LEU A 110 14.32 -9.93 -5.52
N LEU A 111 14.27 -10.58 -4.36
CA LEU A 111 13.03 -11.13 -3.86
C LEU A 111 12.08 -9.98 -3.56
N LEU A 112 10.95 -9.97 -4.27
CA LEU A 112 9.94 -8.94 -4.09
C LEU A 112 9.30 -9.12 -2.71
N PRO A 113 9.40 -8.13 -1.79
CA PRO A 113 8.75 -8.23 -0.49
C PRO A 113 7.24 -8.33 -0.66
N LEU A 114 6.63 -9.28 0.07
CA LEU A 114 5.18 -9.45 0.06
C LEU A 114 4.50 -8.13 0.47
N GLY A 115 3.57 -7.68 -0.36
CA GLY A 115 2.77 -6.49 -0.09
C GLY A 115 3.49 -5.15 -0.21
N ILE A 116 4.72 -5.09 -0.78
CA ILE A 116 5.48 -3.83 -0.90
C ILE A 116 4.66 -2.71 -1.56
N SER A 117 3.87 -3.01 -2.57
CA SER A 117 3.01 -2.03 -3.23
C SER A 117 1.92 -1.54 -2.28
N PHE A 118 1.26 -2.46 -1.55
CA PHE A 118 0.14 -2.12 -0.65
C PHE A 118 0.59 -1.22 0.50
N TYR A 119 1.62 -1.60 1.27
CA TYR A 119 2.07 -0.76 2.37
C TYR A 119 2.72 0.55 1.90
N SER A 120 3.32 0.59 0.70
CA SER A 120 3.81 1.84 0.11
C SER A 120 2.67 2.81 -0.19
N PHE A 121 1.60 2.35 -0.86
CA PHE A 121 0.42 3.18 -1.12
C PHE A 121 -0.30 3.61 0.17
N GLN A 122 -0.41 2.70 1.14
CA GLN A 122 -1.00 2.98 2.45
C GLN A 122 -0.22 4.07 3.21
N SER A 123 1.11 3.97 3.24
CA SER A 123 1.98 4.95 3.89
C SER A 123 1.94 6.32 3.20
N ILE A 124 1.91 6.33 1.87
CA ILE A 124 1.78 7.59 1.11
C ILE A 124 0.40 8.22 1.29
N SER A 125 -0.67 7.43 1.36
CA SER A 125 -2.01 7.93 1.67
C SER A 125 -2.01 8.71 2.99
N TYR A 126 -1.34 8.20 4.03
CA TYR A 126 -1.17 8.91 5.30
C TYR A 126 -0.43 10.24 5.13
N VAL A 127 0.70 10.28 4.42
CA VAL A 127 1.46 11.53 4.19
C VAL A 127 0.60 12.57 3.46
N ILE A 128 -0.20 12.14 2.48
CA ILE A 128 -1.13 13.02 1.75
C ILE A 128 -2.26 13.52 2.66
N ASP A 129 -2.81 12.67 3.52
CA ASP A 129 -3.89 13.05 4.44
C ASP A 129 -3.39 14.04 5.51
N VAL A 130 -2.16 13.88 6.01
CA VAL A 130 -1.50 14.88 6.88
C VAL A 130 -1.24 16.18 6.13
N TYR A 131 -0.72 16.12 4.90
CA TYR A 131 -0.51 17.32 4.06
C TYR A 131 -1.79 18.11 3.83
N ARG A 132 -2.92 17.42 3.65
CA ARG A 132 -4.25 18.03 3.47
C ARG A 132 -4.89 18.50 4.78
N GLY A 133 -4.24 18.28 5.93
CA GLY A 133 -4.79 18.63 7.24
C GLY A 133 -5.99 17.79 7.68
N LYS A 134 -6.23 16.64 7.03
CA LYS A 134 -7.34 15.73 7.41
C LYS A 134 -7.03 14.96 8.68
N VAL A 135 -5.76 14.66 8.91
CA VAL A 135 -5.26 13.86 10.02
C VAL A 135 -4.06 14.55 10.62
N LYS A 136 -3.95 14.54 11.95
CA LYS A 136 -2.74 14.94 12.66
C LYS A 136 -1.67 13.88 12.51
N ALA A 137 -0.39 14.28 12.52
CA ALA A 137 0.69 13.32 12.44
C ALA A 137 0.74 12.43 13.68
N CYS A 138 1.10 11.18 13.48
CA CYS A 138 1.30 10.25 14.58
C CYS A 138 2.60 10.58 15.32
N ASN A 139 2.54 10.83 16.63
CA ASN A 139 3.72 11.12 17.44
C ASN A 139 4.45 9.87 17.94
N ASN A 140 3.87 8.68 17.76
CA ASN A 140 4.45 7.43 18.22
C ASN A 140 4.80 6.53 17.04
N ILE A 141 6.12 6.31 16.84
CA ILE A 141 6.62 5.49 15.73
C ILE A 141 6.12 4.04 15.80
N PHE A 142 5.94 3.46 16.98
CA PHE A 142 5.47 2.09 17.13
C PHE A 142 4.00 1.94 16.73
N LYS A 143 3.15 2.90 17.09
CA LYS A 143 1.75 2.93 16.67
C LYS A 143 1.64 3.11 15.14
N TYR A 144 2.51 3.95 14.57
CA TYR A 144 2.57 4.12 13.14
C TYR A 144 3.11 2.88 12.42
N ALA A 145 4.15 2.25 12.96
CA ALA A 145 4.70 1.00 12.44
C ALA A 145 3.65 -0.13 12.44
N LEU A 146 2.84 -0.22 13.49
CA LEU A 146 1.71 -1.16 13.54
C LEU A 146 0.72 -0.91 12.39
N PHE A 147 0.40 0.36 12.12
CA PHE A 147 -0.47 0.72 11.00
C PHE A 147 0.11 0.27 9.66
N VAL A 148 1.40 0.55 9.40
CA VAL A 148 2.06 0.20 8.13
C VAL A 148 2.23 -1.31 7.96
N SER A 149 2.53 -2.03 9.06
CA SER A 149 2.83 -3.47 9.06
C SER A 149 1.60 -4.35 9.35
N TYR A 150 0.39 -3.79 9.35
CA TYR A 150 -0.82 -4.53 9.67
C TYR A 150 -1.08 -5.66 8.68
N PHE A 151 -0.74 -6.88 9.10
CA PHE A 151 -0.62 -8.05 8.22
C PHE A 151 -1.90 -8.44 7.46
N PRO A 152 -3.14 -8.26 7.98
CA PRO A 152 -4.32 -8.64 7.22
C PRO A 152 -4.51 -7.80 5.95
N GLN A 153 -4.00 -6.57 5.92
CA GLN A 153 -4.12 -5.66 4.78
C GLN A 153 -2.93 -5.71 3.82
N ILE A 154 -1.76 -6.17 4.27
CA ILE A 154 -0.54 -6.20 3.45
C ILE A 154 -0.68 -7.11 2.24
N THR A 155 -1.44 -8.21 2.34
CA THR A 155 -1.52 -9.23 1.29
C THR A 155 -2.55 -8.91 0.22
N GLN A 156 -3.78 -8.61 0.59
CA GLN A 156 -4.92 -8.40 -0.32
C GLN A 156 -6.08 -7.66 0.39
N GLY A 157 -5.82 -6.55 1.04
CA GLY A 157 -6.87 -5.78 1.68
C GLY A 157 -7.19 -4.46 0.97
N PRO A 158 -8.30 -3.81 1.31
CA PRO A 158 -8.51 -2.42 0.94
C PRO A 158 -7.37 -1.58 1.56
N ILE A 159 -6.89 -0.57 0.82
CA ILE A 159 -5.89 0.36 1.33
C ILE A 159 -6.49 1.06 2.55
N GLY A 160 -6.03 0.67 3.75
CA GLY A 160 -6.52 1.20 5.01
C GLY A 160 -6.14 2.68 5.15
N ARG A 161 -7.13 3.53 5.40
CA ARG A 161 -6.87 4.94 5.69
C ARG A 161 -6.53 5.10 7.17
N TYR A 162 -5.56 5.95 7.44
CA TYR A 162 -5.06 6.17 8.80
C TYR A 162 -6.15 6.73 9.73
N ASP A 163 -7.00 7.64 9.23
CA ASP A 163 -8.11 8.25 9.97
C ASP A 163 -9.12 7.22 10.52
N ARG A 164 -9.33 6.12 9.78
CA ARG A 164 -10.28 5.06 10.16
C ARG A 164 -9.65 3.92 10.95
N LEU A 165 -8.43 3.55 10.60
CA LEU A 165 -7.78 2.36 11.14
C LEU A 165 -7.05 2.62 12.46
N ALA A 166 -6.35 3.77 12.58
CA ALA A 166 -5.57 4.09 13.77
C ALA A 166 -6.40 4.23 15.06
N PRO A 167 -7.59 4.86 15.06
CA PRO A 167 -8.44 4.89 16.25
C PRO A 167 -8.85 3.50 16.73
N GLN A 168 -9.08 2.57 15.81
CA GLN A 168 -9.50 1.19 16.15
C GLN A 168 -8.39 0.41 16.87
N PHE A 169 -7.11 0.64 16.52
CA PHE A 169 -6.01 -0.02 17.22
C PHE A 169 -5.83 0.47 18.66
N LEU A 170 -6.33 1.65 18.97
CA LEU A 170 -6.13 2.32 20.26
C LEU A 170 -7.37 2.30 21.14
N ALA A 171 -8.52 1.92 20.57
CA ALA A 171 -9.78 1.82 21.33
C ALA A 171 -9.75 0.60 22.27
N GLU A 172 -10.34 0.77 23.44
CA GLU A 172 -10.60 -0.36 24.34
C GLU A 172 -11.69 -1.24 23.74
N HIS A 173 -11.37 -2.51 23.54
CA HIS A 173 -12.28 -3.45 22.92
C HIS A 173 -12.98 -4.28 24.00
N LYS A 174 -14.30 -4.18 24.07
CA LYS A 174 -15.14 -5.09 24.86
C LYS A 174 -15.46 -6.32 24.01
N TYR A 175 -15.47 -7.49 24.65
CA TYR A 175 -15.88 -8.71 23.99
C TYR A 175 -17.40 -8.69 23.78
N ASP A 176 -17.82 -8.66 22.51
CA ASP A 176 -19.21 -8.74 22.10
C ASP A 176 -19.35 -9.93 21.13
N LEU A 177 -20.13 -10.93 21.55
CA LEU A 177 -20.35 -12.15 20.77
C LEU A 177 -21.10 -11.88 19.47
N ALA A 178 -22.01 -10.91 19.42
CA ALA A 178 -22.74 -10.56 18.21
C ALA A 178 -21.79 -9.99 17.16
N VAL A 179 -20.86 -9.10 17.54
CA VAL A 179 -19.84 -8.55 16.64
C VAL A 179 -18.91 -9.64 16.12
N ILE A 180 -18.50 -10.58 16.97
CA ILE A 180 -17.66 -11.71 16.58
C ILE A 180 -18.40 -12.60 15.56
N GLN A 181 -19.68 -12.91 15.82
CA GLN A 181 -20.50 -13.73 14.91
C GLN A 181 -20.65 -13.06 13.53
N HIS A 182 -20.96 -11.77 13.48
CA HIS A 182 -21.03 -11.04 12.22
C HIS A 182 -19.68 -11.00 11.50
N GLY A 183 -18.59 -10.82 12.23
CA GLY A 183 -17.24 -10.88 11.68
C GLY A 183 -16.90 -12.22 11.04
N LEU A 184 -17.23 -13.33 11.74
CA LEU A 184 -17.03 -14.68 11.23
C LEU A 184 -17.90 -14.99 10.00
N GLN A 185 -19.17 -14.56 10.00
CA GLN A 185 -20.04 -14.70 8.84
C GLN A 185 -19.48 -13.97 7.61
N ARG A 186 -18.98 -12.74 7.78
CA ARG A 186 -18.37 -11.99 6.70
C ARG A 186 -17.08 -12.63 6.19
N MET A 187 -16.26 -13.13 7.09
CA MET A 187 -15.05 -13.88 6.74
C MET A 187 -15.39 -15.16 5.94
N ALA A 188 -16.38 -15.92 6.41
CA ALA A 188 -16.86 -17.12 5.69
C ALA A 188 -17.38 -16.77 4.29
N TRP A 189 -18.12 -15.66 4.15
CA TRP A 189 -18.59 -15.16 2.86
C TRP A 189 -17.45 -14.73 1.93
N GLY A 190 -16.40 -14.08 2.46
CA GLY A 190 -15.19 -13.75 1.71
C GLY A 190 -14.46 -15.01 1.20
N LEU A 191 -14.29 -16.01 2.07
CA LEU A 191 -13.68 -17.29 1.70
C LEU A 191 -14.54 -18.05 0.67
N PHE A 192 -15.86 -18.00 0.78
CA PHE A 192 -16.77 -18.56 -0.23
C PHE A 192 -16.52 -17.94 -1.60
N LYS A 193 -16.48 -16.61 -1.69
CA LYS A 193 -16.17 -15.91 -2.95
C LYS A 193 -14.83 -16.35 -3.52
N LYS A 194 -13.80 -16.48 -2.67
CA LYS A 194 -12.46 -16.90 -3.10
C LYS A 194 -12.48 -18.32 -3.63
N PHE A 195 -12.92 -19.31 -2.83
CA PHE A 195 -12.77 -20.72 -3.17
C PHE A 195 -13.81 -21.23 -4.18
N ILE A 196 -15.03 -20.70 -4.14
CA ILE A 196 -16.13 -21.19 -5.00
C ILE A 196 -16.22 -20.38 -6.30
N ILE A 197 -16.04 -19.08 -6.26
CA ILE A 197 -16.18 -18.23 -7.46
C ILE A 197 -14.82 -18.03 -8.13
N ALA A 198 -13.85 -17.45 -7.42
CA ALA A 198 -12.60 -17.03 -8.03
C ALA A 198 -11.74 -18.22 -8.49
N ASP A 199 -11.51 -19.21 -7.64
CA ASP A 199 -10.67 -20.34 -7.98
C ASP A 199 -11.27 -21.20 -9.10
N ARG A 200 -12.63 -21.34 -9.16
CA ARG A 200 -13.29 -22.07 -10.25
C ARG A 200 -13.28 -21.30 -11.57
N ALA A 201 -13.51 -19.99 -11.52
CA ALA A 201 -13.39 -19.13 -12.69
C ALA A 201 -11.94 -19.09 -13.22
N GLY A 202 -10.96 -19.13 -12.32
CA GLY A 202 -9.54 -19.20 -12.66
C GLY A 202 -9.19 -20.44 -13.49
N VAL A 203 -9.71 -21.61 -13.14
CA VAL A 203 -9.48 -22.85 -13.91
C VAL A 203 -9.96 -22.70 -15.36
N VAL A 204 -11.14 -22.10 -15.57
CA VAL A 204 -11.70 -21.86 -16.91
C VAL A 204 -10.84 -20.86 -17.69
N SER A 205 -10.45 -19.76 -17.04
CA SER A 205 -9.59 -18.75 -17.62
C SER A 205 -8.24 -19.32 -18.05
N ASP A 206 -7.57 -20.04 -17.16
CA ASP A 206 -6.27 -20.65 -17.41
C ASP A 206 -6.34 -21.71 -18.55
N LEU A 207 -7.42 -22.50 -18.61
CA LEU A 207 -7.64 -23.47 -19.65
C LEU A 207 -7.67 -22.82 -21.04
N VAL A 208 -8.38 -21.70 -21.16
CA VAL A 208 -8.53 -20.98 -22.45
C VAL A 208 -7.24 -20.26 -22.84
N PHE A 209 -6.62 -19.51 -21.91
CA PHE A 209 -5.46 -18.68 -22.23
C PHE A 209 -4.17 -19.46 -22.36
N ASN A 210 -4.02 -20.60 -21.71
CA ASN A 210 -2.84 -21.44 -21.85
C ASN A 210 -2.87 -22.33 -23.13
N ASN A 211 -4.03 -22.43 -23.80
CA ASN A 211 -4.19 -23.24 -25.01
C ASN A 211 -4.75 -22.43 -26.19
N PRO A 212 -4.05 -21.36 -26.65
CA PRO A 212 -4.55 -20.47 -27.70
C PRO A 212 -4.75 -21.15 -29.06
N GLY A 213 -4.12 -22.33 -29.28
CA GLY A 213 -4.30 -23.12 -30.50
C GLY A 213 -5.60 -23.95 -30.54
N GLN A 214 -6.24 -24.17 -29.41
CA GLN A 214 -7.47 -25.00 -29.32
C GLN A 214 -8.73 -24.14 -29.13
N TYR A 215 -8.64 -23.01 -28.44
CA TYR A 215 -9.78 -22.18 -28.07
C TYR A 215 -9.78 -20.87 -28.86
N HIS A 216 -10.71 -20.73 -29.81
CA HIS A 216 -10.87 -19.55 -30.65
C HIS A 216 -12.30 -18.99 -30.58
N GLY A 217 -12.49 -17.77 -31.06
CA GLY A 217 -13.80 -17.14 -31.18
C GLY A 217 -14.50 -16.97 -29.83
N ILE A 218 -15.66 -17.58 -29.67
CA ILE A 218 -16.50 -17.43 -28.46
C ILE A 218 -15.83 -17.94 -27.19
N TYR A 219 -14.94 -18.93 -27.27
CA TYR A 219 -14.22 -19.45 -26.11
C TYR A 219 -13.30 -18.41 -25.50
N VAL A 220 -12.72 -17.50 -26.29
CA VAL A 220 -11.89 -16.40 -25.80
C VAL A 220 -12.74 -15.43 -24.97
N ILE A 221 -13.98 -15.15 -25.43
CA ILE A 221 -14.91 -14.28 -24.69
C ILE A 221 -15.26 -14.91 -23.34
N ILE A 222 -15.55 -16.24 -23.32
CA ILE A 222 -15.82 -16.98 -22.10
C ILE A 222 -14.60 -16.94 -21.16
N GLY A 223 -13.39 -17.11 -21.68
CA GLY A 223 -12.15 -16.99 -20.92
C GLY A 223 -11.95 -15.61 -20.28
N VAL A 224 -12.26 -14.53 -21.03
CA VAL A 224 -12.20 -13.15 -20.51
C VAL A 224 -13.23 -12.93 -19.42
N LEU A 225 -14.48 -13.38 -19.61
CA LEU A 225 -15.53 -13.26 -18.59
C LEU A 225 -15.18 -14.06 -17.32
N ALA A 226 -14.63 -15.27 -17.48
CA ALA A 226 -14.15 -16.08 -16.37
C ALA A 226 -12.99 -15.37 -15.64
N TYR A 227 -12.06 -14.75 -16.34
CA TYR A 227 -10.99 -13.96 -15.74
C TYR A 227 -11.52 -12.74 -14.97
N CYS A 228 -12.51 -12.03 -15.51
CA CYS A 228 -13.17 -10.93 -14.81
C CYS A 228 -13.87 -11.42 -13.53
N ALA A 229 -14.57 -12.57 -13.58
CA ALA A 229 -15.21 -13.16 -12.42
C ALA A 229 -14.18 -13.61 -11.36
N GLN A 230 -13.07 -14.21 -11.79
CA GLN A 230 -11.94 -14.56 -10.93
C GLN A 230 -11.41 -13.33 -10.22
N LEU A 231 -11.08 -12.29 -10.96
CA LEU A 231 -10.52 -11.06 -10.42
C LEU A 231 -11.49 -10.40 -9.41
N TYR A 232 -12.77 -10.33 -9.77
CA TYR A 232 -13.80 -9.82 -8.86
C TYR A 232 -13.91 -10.65 -7.58
N GLY A 233 -13.97 -11.97 -7.69
CA GLY A 233 -14.08 -12.89 -6.55
C GLY A 233 -12.86 -12.80 -5.62
N ASP A 234 -11.65 -12.69 -6.17
CA ASP A 234 -10.40 -12.52 -5.41
C ASP A 234 -10.40 -11.21 -4.63
N PHE A 235 -10.67 -10.08 -5.30
CA PHE A 235 -10.69 -8.78 -4.64
C PHE A 235 -11.83 -8.65 -3.64
N ALA A 236 -13.06 -8.98 -4.03
CA ALA A 236 -14.22 -8.88 -3.15
C ALA A 236 -14.12 -9.84 -1.95
N GLY A 237 -13.60 -11.06 -2.18
CA GLY A 237 -13.36 -12.04 -1.12
C GLY A 237 -12.30 -11.56 -0.13
N GLY A 238 -11.21 -10.96 -0.63
CA GLY A 238 -10.16 -10.36 0.20
C GLY A 238 -10.69 -9.19 1.03
N ILE A 239 -11.46 -8.29 0.42
CA ILE A 239 -12.09 -7.14 1.10
C ILE A 239 -13.04 -7.61 2.21
N ASP A 240 -13.92 -8.56 1.94
CA ASP A 240 -14.88 -9.06 2.93
C ASP A 240 -14.18 -9.80 4.08
N THR A 241 -13.11 -10.54 3.79
CA THR A 241 -12.32 -11.22 4.83
C THR A 241 -11.63 -10.24 5.78
N VAL A 242 -11.23 -9.07 5.30
CA VAL A 242 -10.55 -8.04 6.12
C VAL A 242 -11.54 -7.04 6.72
N SER A 243 -12.72 -6.88 6.12
CA SER A 243 -13.74 -5.89 6.54
C SER A 243 -14.31 -6.10 7.95
N TYR A 244 -14.13 -7.29 8.55
CA TYR A 244 -14.53 -7.51 9.95
C TYR A 244 -13.83 -6.56 10.92
N THR A 245 -12.66 -6.04 10.55
CA THR A 245 -11.93 -5.04 11.34
C THR A 245 -12.58 -3.65 11.28
N HIS A 246 -13.45 -3.40 10.28
CA HIS A 246 -14.10 -2.12 10.05
C HIS A 246 -15.55 -2.05 10.56
N LEU A 247 -16.18 -3.18 10.89
CA LEU A 247 -17.59 -3.21 11.31
C LEU A 247 -17.84 -2.46 12.63
N ARG A 248 -16.81 -2.30 13.46
CA ARG A 248 -16.91 -1.64 14.75
C ARG A 248 -16.91 -0.10 14.68
N ALA A 249 -16.55 0.50 13.55
CA ALA A 249 -16.48 1.95 13.40
C ALA A 249 -17.86 2.61 13.19
N HIS A 250 -18.87 1.84 12.77
CA HIS A 250 -20.21 2.36 12.51
C HIS A 250 -21.19 2.26 13.71
N GLU A 251 -20.89 1.48 14.73
CA GLU A 251 -21.76 1.34 15.92
C GLU A 251 -21.49 2.38 17.00
N THR A 252 -20.44 3.20 16.89
CA THR A 252 -20.15 4.27 17.86
C THR A 252 -20.75 5.61 17.47
N ASP A 253 -21.39 5.73 16.30
CA ASP A 253 -22.02 6.97 15.80
C ASP A 253 -23.56 6.95 15.87
N SER A 254 -24.16 6.01 16.63
CA SER A 254 -25.58 5.97 16.90
C SER A 254 -25.91 6.16 18.39
#